data_2456021030c9433ab0d59f8198375bf0
#
_entry.id   2456021030c9433ab0d59f8198375bf0
#
_cell.length_a   1.000
_cell.length_b   1.000
_cell.length_c   1.000
_cell.angle_alpha   90.00
_cell.angle_beta   90.00
_cell.angle_gamma   90.00
#
_symmetry.space_group_name_H-M   'P 1'
#
loop_
_entity.id
_entity.type
_entity.pdbx_description
1 polymer ?
#
loop_
_entity_poly.entity_id
_entity_poly.type
_entity_poly.pdbx_seq_one_letter_code
_entity_poly.pdbx_strand_id
1 'polypeptide(L)'
;MVKTKQPNLIERIFRLSSENGNVDSVENAQTIVPLRTKYSEIGSTGTKVDAGYPSEEYLQNLRGTRRADIYDEMRRSDTQITMCLKAVKNPILGASWEVHPGCAPGEQPSPEAIEDAKLIEHILFHDLDRPWKKVVSEILTFIDFGHSVFEITHKVVLDHPRFGSYNGIGMMGWRSPRTIERWIINKQTGKLSAIEQMAEGDLDKGTVQIPDQFLLTFSLQQEGSNYEGISMLRPCYGPWMRKDLYLKLNAIGIEKFAVGTPIAKVPAGKENSDEMTNMKTVLEKYVTHESGYLIYPSGWELDLNNNSYDPSKVEESIDREDRRIAKAFLANFLELGMGASGGAYALSNDLSDFMLAGLEHVADEIASPINMDLIPSLVKLNRGPRDFYPVLKHSGISDKAGSELATMLKTLGDGKWLTPEDGDEDHLRKRIGLPARTGQGERETSQQPTFGPSLSERMKLAEAARLRGSRG
;
A
#
# COMPACT_ATOMS: atom_id res chain seq x y z
N MET A 1 -61.34 34.41 9.50
CA MET A 1 -60.26 33.37 9.60
C MET A 1 -58.93 34.07 9.41
N VAL A 2 -58.27 34.38 10.53
CA VAL A 2 -56.97 35.04 10.56
C VAL A 2 -55.89 33.94 10.50
N LYS A 3 -55.14 33.89 9.43
CA LYS A 3 -53.98 33.01 9.31
C LYS A 3 -52.85 33.58 10.18
N THR A 4 -52.63 32.95 11.33
CA THR A 4 -51.43 33.20 12.15
C THR A 4 -50.18 32.65 11.43
N LYS A 5 -49.34 33.61 11.03
CA LYS A 5 -48.02 33.32 10.46
C LYS A 5 -47.15 32.68 11.54
N GLN A 6 -46.65 31.47 11.30
CA GLN A 6 -45.63 30.84 12.18
C GLN A 6 -44.36 31.68 12.18
N PRO A 7 -43.75 31.99 13.31
CA PRO A 7 -42.52 32.74 13.39
C PRO A 7 -41.35 31.99 12.77
N ASN A 8 -40.47 32.71 12.07
CA ASN A 8 -39.24 32.22 11.46
C ASN A 8 -38.31 31.57 12.51
N LEU A 9 -37.55 30.60 12.08
CA LEU A 9 -36.58 29.86 12.92
C LEU A 9 -35.68 30.81 13.75
N ILE A 10 -35.28 31.93 13.20
CA ILE A 10 -34.48 32.99 13.83
C ILE A 10 -35.26 33.66 14.99
N GLU A 11 -36.54 33.94 14.83
CA GLU A 11 -37.37 34.51 15.89
C GLU A 11 -37.67 33.56 17.05
N ARG A 12 -37.69 32.24 16.78
CA ARG A 12 -37.76 31.20 17.81
C ARG A 12 -36.49 31.08 18.63
N ILE A 13 -35.32 31.28 18.00
CA ILE A 13 -34.02 31.24 18.71
C ILE A 13 -33.89 32.47 19.61
N PHE A 14 -34.33 33.68 19.15
CA PHE A 14 -34.27 34.89 19.95
C PHE A 14 -35.26 34.92 21.12
N ARG A 15 -36.43 34.24 21.04
CA ARG A 15 -37.39 34.14 22.17
C ARG A 15 -36.88 33.23 23.27
N LEU A 16 -36.12 32.21 22.98
CA LEU A 16 -35.54 31.28 23.99
C LEU A 16 -34.37 31.90 24.77
N SER A 17 -33.80 33.03 24.28
CA SER A 17 -32.72 33.72 25.00
C SER A 17 -33.23 34.90 25.89
N SER A 18 -34.52 35.26 25.82
CA SER A 18 -35.04 36.40 26.55
C SER A 18 -35.81 36.04 27.83
N GLU A 19 -36.04 34.79 28.18
CA GLU A 19 -36.82 34.37 29.37
C GLU A 19 -35.99 33.99 30.61
N ASN A 20 -34.64 34.08 30.57
CA ASN A 20 -33.83 33.91 31.79
C ASN A 20 -33.05 35.21 32.08
N GLY A 21 -33.66 36.10 32.87
CA GLY A 21 -32.97 37.26 33.39
C GLY A 21 -31.97 36.88 34.48
N ASN A 22 -30.78 37.24 34.29
CA ASN A 22 -29.82 37.98 35.14
C ASN A 22 -28.45 37.88 34.49
N VAL A 23 -28.00 39.01 33.95
CA VAL A 23 -26.66 39.11 33.37
C VAL A 23 -25.82 39.91 34.34
N ASP A 24 -25.02 39.21 35.14
CA ASP A 24 -23.80 39.77 35.69
C ASP A 24 -22.61 39.37 34.80
N SER A 25 -21.94 40.39 34.39
CA SER A 25 -20.71 40.50 33.57
C SER A 25 -19.79 39.26 33.64
N VAL A 26 -19.70 38.51 32.54
CA VAL A 26 -18.59 37.66 32.24
C VAL A 26 -18.06 37.98 30.83
N GLU A 27 -16.78 38.35 30.81
CA GLU A 27 -15.97 38.64 29.64
C GLU A 27 -16.12 37.60 28.54
N ASN A 28 -16.14 38.08 27.31
CA ASN A 28 -16.02 37.44 25.99
C ASN A 28 -15.46 35.98 25.93
N ALA A 29 -16.19 35.02 26.40
CA ALA A 29 -16.07 33.66 25.90
C ALA A 29 -17.15 33.50 24.81
N GLN A 30 -16.75 33.43 23.57
CA GLN A 30 -17.61 32.99 22.48
C GLN A 30 -18.08 31.58 22.79
N THR A 31 -19.26 31.45 23.40
CA THR A 31 -19.89 30.15 23.59
C THR A 31 -20.26 29.62 22.22
N ILE A 32 -19.43 28.74 21.68
CA ILE A 32 -19.75 27.98 20.47
C ILE A 32 -20.91 27.06 20.87
N VAL A 33 -22.14 27.45 20.56
CA VAL A 33 -23.30 26.58 20.72
C VAL A 33 -23.24 25.56 19.57
N PRO A 34 -23.06 24.27 19.84
CA PRO A 34 -23.04 23.29 18.77
C PRO A 34 -24.39 23.31 18.05
N LEU A 35 -24.37 23.42 16.73
CA LEU A 35 -25.55 23.42 15.86
C LEU A 35 -26.43 22.18 16.01
N ARG A 36 -25.91 21.13 16.64
CA ARG A 36 -26.61 19.86 16.97
C ARG A 36 -26.21 19.34 18.32
N THR A 37 -27.19 18.90 19.10
CA THR A 37 -27.03 18.26 20.41
C THR A 37 -26.67 16.77 20.31
N LYS A 38 -26.67 16.19 19.11
CA LYS A 38 -26.27 14.79 18.85
C LYS A 38 -25.34 14.75 17.64
N TYR A 39 -24.18 14.13 17.79
CA TYR A 39 -23.21 13.83 16.71
C TYR A 39 -23.72 12.67 15.82
N SER A 40 -24.97 12.76 15.35
CA SER A 40 -25.52 11.77 14.42
C SER A 40 -25.76 12.43 13.07
N GLU A 41 -25.32 11.78 12.02
CA GLU A 41 -25.65 12.16 10.65
C GLU A 41 -27.17 12.06 10.44
N ILE A 42 -27.75 12.92 9.58
CA ILE A 42 -29.16 12.81 9.17
C ILE A 42 -29.28 11.74 8.08
N GLY A 43 -28.27 11.65 7.20
CA GLY A 43 -28.15 10.65 6.15
C GLY A 43 -27.42 9.40 6.61
N SER A 44 -26.99 8.60 5.67
CA SER A 44 -26.12 7.43 5.88
C SER A 44 -25.04 7.41 4.81
N THR A 45 -23.95 6.67 5.03
CA THR A 45 -22.88 6.47 4.04
C THR A 45 -23.37 5.81 2.74
N GLY A 46 -24.60 5.25 2.73
CA GLY A 46 -25.17 4.59 1.56
C GLY A 46 -24.59 3.19 1.30
N THR A 47 -23.56 2.78 2.02
CA THR A 47 -22.97 1.44 1.90
C THR A 47 -24.00 0.39 2.30
N LYS A 48 -24.33 -0.51 1.36
CA LYS A 48 -25.25 -1.63 1.63
C LYS A 48 -24.49 -2.72 2.35
N VAL A 49 -24.89 -2.99 3.58
CA VAL A 49 -24.39 -4.12 4.37
C VAL A 49 -25.50 -5.16 4.45
N ASP A 50 -25.30 -6.29 3.81
CA ASP A 50 -26.23 -7.43 3.82
C ASP A 50 -25.64 -8.57 4.65
N ALA A 51 -26.37 -8.97 5.71
CA ALA A 51 -25.95 -10.01 6.64
C ALA A 51 -24.53 -9.86 7.22
N GLY A 52 -24.02 -8.61 7.34
CA GLY A 52 -22.68 -8.31 7.84
C GLY A 52 -21.59 -8.23 6.76
N TYR A 53 -21.95 -8.38 5.48
CA TYR A 53 -21.03 -8.19 4.36
C TYR A 53 -21.36 -6.89 3.61
N PRO A 54 -20.37 -6.05 3.26
CA PRO A 54 -20.57 -4.97 2.30
C PRO A 54 -21.03 -5.57 0.96
N SER A 55 -22.23 -5.19 0.50
CA SER A 55 -22.86 -5.76 -0.71
C SER A 55 -22.55 -4.94 -1.96
N GLU A 56 -21.31 -4.46 -2.11
CA GLU A 56 -20.89 -3.63 -3.24
C GLU A 56 -20.28 -4.45 -4.37
N GLU A 57 -19.79 -5.66 -4.07
CA GLU A 57 -19.21 -6.54 -5.07
C GLU A 57 -20.31 -7.23 -5.91
N TYR A 58 -20.25 -7.04 -7.23
CA TYR A 58 -21.22 -7.64 -8.16
C TYR A 58 -20.85 -9.07 -8.58
N LEU A 59 -19.55 -9.47 -8.48
CA LEU A 59 -19.14 -10.84 -8.78
C LEU A 59 -19.36 -11.76 -7.57
N GLN A 60 -20.22 -12.74 -7.70
CA GLN A 60 -20.54 -13.68 -6.62
C GLN A 60 -19.30 -14.43 -6.08
N ASN A 61 -18.34 -14.74 -6.96
CA ASN A 61 -17.11 -15.42 -6.56
C ASN A 61 -16.20 -14.57 -5.65
N LEU A 62 -16.35 -13.24 -5.70
CA LEU A 62 -15.53 -12.30 -4.91
C LEU A 62 -16.31 -11.72 -3.72
N ARG A 63 -17.32 -12.43 -3.21
CA ARG A 63 -18.08 -12.06 -2.01
C ARG A 63 -17.68 -12.91 -0.80
N GLY A 64 -17.68 -12.29 0.38
CA GLY A 64 -17.41 -12.95 1.65
C GLY A 64 -16.00 -13.56 1.72
N THR A 65 -15.86 -14.60 2.53
CA THR A 65 -14.57 -15.31 2.76
C THR A 65 -13.99 -15.94 1.51
N ARG A 66 -14.83 -16.36 0.55
CA ARG A 66 -14.39 -16.92 -0.74
C ARG A 66 -13.48 -15.98 -1.52
N ARG A 67 -13.71 -14.66 -1.42
CA ARG A 67 -12.84 -13.65 -2.01
C ARG A 67 -11.40 -13.78 -1.50
N ALA A 68 -11.24 -13.97 -0.20
CA ALA A 68 -9.93 -14.10 0.41
C ALA A 68 -9.19 -15.36 -0.04
N ASP A 69 -9.89 -16.47 -0.26
CA ASP A 69 -9.32 -17.69 -0.83
C ASP A 69 -8.82 -17.47 -2.25
N ILE A 70 -9.62 -16.82 -3.10
CA ILE A 70 -9.24 -16.51 -4.48
C ILE A 70 -8.03 -15.58 -4.52
N TYR A 71 -8.01 -14.53 -3.71
CA TYR A 71 -6.87 -13.61 -3.68
C TYR A 71 -5.60 -14.31 -3.13
N ASP A 72 -5.74 -15.24 -2.18
CA ASP A 72 -4.62 -16.05 -1.70
C ASP A 72 -4.07 -16.97 -2.80
N GLU A 73 -4.95 -17.58 -3.60
CA GLU A 73 -4.56 -18.37 -4.77
C GLU A 73 -3.84 -17.50 -5.81
N MET A 74 -4.42 -16.37 -6.20
CA MET A 74 -3.84 -15.45 -7.18
C MET A 74 -2.41 -15.01 -6.80
N ARG A 75 -2.20 -14.56 -5.57
CA ARG A 75 -0.89 -14.05 -5.10
C ARG A 75 0.19 -15.12 -4.97
N ARG A 76 -0.21 -16.41 -4.84
CA ARG A 76 0.72 -17.53 -4.68
C ARG A 76 0.98 -18.29 -5.97
N SER A 77 0.00 -18.34 -6.88
CA SER A 77 0.09 -19.15 -8.10
C SER A 77 0.58 -18.35 -9.31
N ASP A 78 0.32 -17.04 -9.37
CA ASP A 78 0.66 -16.23 -10.53
C ASP A 78 1.96 -15.45 -10.33
N THR A 79 2.93 -15.66 -11.22
CA THR A 79 4.26 -15.05 -11.16
C THR A 79 4.22 -13.54 -11.36
N GLN A 80 3.37 -13.05 -12.29
CA GLN A 80 3.23 -11.62 -12.58
C GLN A 80 2.61 -10.87 -11.39
N ILE A 81 1.55 -11.44 -10.81
CA ILE A 81 0.91 -10.88 -9.60
C ILE A 81 1.92 -10.85 -8.44
N THR A 82 2.64 -11.95 -8.20
CA THR A 82 3.65 -12.03 -7.14
C THR A 82 4.74 -10.96 -7.31
N MET A 83 5.20 -10.75 -8.54
CA MET A 83 6.22 -9.73 -8.86
C MET A 83 5.66 -8.32 -8.60
N CYS A 84 4.46 -8.01 -9.08
CA CYS A 84 3.83 -6.71 -8.87
C CYS A 84 3.57 -6.41 -7.38
N LEU A 85 3.09 -7.40 -6.61
CA LEU A 85 2.91 -7.26 -5.16
C LEU A 85 4.24 -6.98 -4.45
N LYS A 86 5.33 -7.65 -4.83
CA LYS A 86 6.66 -7.38 -4.27
C LYS A 86 7.16 -5.97 -4.63
N ALA A 87 6.91 -5.52 -5.87
CA ALA A 87 7.27 -4.18 -6.30
C ALA A 87 6.56 -3.08 -5.48
N VAL A 88 5.31 -3.31 -5.08
CA VAL A 88 4.55 -2.39 -4.22
C VAL A 88 4.98 -2.49 -2.76
N LYS A 89 5.12 -3.69 -2.21
CA LYS A 89 5.35 -3.90 -0.77
C LYS A 89 6.78 -3.64 -0.32
N ASN A 90 7.79 -4.00 -1.14
CA ASN A 90 9.19 -3.91 -0.72
C ASN A 90 9.66 -2.48 -0.41
N PRO A 91 9.31 -1.43 -1.17
CA PRO A 91 9.67 -0.06 -0.82
C PRO A 91 9.09 0.36 0.54
N ILE A 92 7.83 0.01 0.82
CA ILE A 92 7.17 0.33 2.09
C ILE A 92 7.80 -0.46 3.27
N LEU A 93 8.17 -1.72 3.04
CA LEU A 93 8.91 -2.53 4.02
C LEU A 93 10.33 -2.00 4.29
N GLY A 94 10.91 -1.27 3.32
CA GLY A 94 12.19 -0.60 3.44
C GLY A 94 12.12 0.78 4.08
N ALA A 95 10.93 1.35 4.20
CA ALA A 95 10.73 2.68 4.77
C ALA A 95 11.16 2.77 6.23
N SER A 96 11.66 3.93 6.63
CA SER A 96 11.93 4.26 8.02
C SER A 96 10.67 4.82 8.67
N TRP A 97 10.38 4.37 9.89
CA TRP A 97 9.23 4.79 10.67
C TRP A 97 9.70 5.51 11.92
N GLU A 98 9.17 6.70 12.19
CA GLU A 98 9.56 7.54 13.32
C GLU A 98 8.33 8.11 14.02
N VAL A 99 8.40 8.26 15.35
CA VAL A 99 7.35 8.90 16.15
C VAL A 99 7.76 10.34 16.43
N HIS A 100 6.98 11.28 15.93
CA HIS A 100 7.18 12.70 16.15
C HIS A 100 6.31 13.21 17.30
N PRO A 101 6.80 14.15 18.13
CA PRO A 101 6.02 14.77 19.19
C PRO A 101 4.79 15.52 18.63
N GLY A 102 3.66 15.44 19.35
CA GLY A 102 2.48 16.24 19.02
C GLY A 102 2.66 17.68 19.41
N CYS A 103 2.41 18.63 18.48
CA CYS A 103 2.41 20.07 18.75
C CYS A 103 1.47 20.79 17.78
N ALA A 104 1.07 22.01 18.14
CA ALA A 104 0.33 22.86 17.21
C ALA A 104 1.21 23.26 16.02
N PRO A 105 0.61 23.50 14.83
CA PRO A 105 1.37 23.93 13.67
C PRO A 105 2.16 25.23 13.93
N GLY A 106 3.49 25.18 13.70
CA GLY A 106 4.39 26.31 13.91
C GLY A 106 4.90 26.50 15.35
N GLU A 107 4.47 25.66 16.30
CA GLU A 107 4.97 25.68 17.68
C GLU A 107 6.04 24.61 17.91
N GLN A 108 6.92 24.87 18.88
CA GLN A 108 7.88 23.85 19.34
C GLN A 108 7.17 22.86 20.28
N PRO A 109 7.47 21.57 20.20
CA PRO A 109 6.86 20.59 21.06
C PRO A 109 7.24 20.80 22.53
N SER A 110 6.28 20.65 23.43
CA SER A 110 6.53 20.72 24.86
C SER A 110 7.41 19.56 25.34
N PRO A 111 8.12 19.71 26.48
CA PRO A 111 8.89 18.61 27.06
C PRO A 111 8.05 17.35 27.32
N GLU A 112 6.78 17.52 27.70
CA GLU A 112 5.83 16.42 27.91
C GLU A 112 5.50 15.70 26.60
N ALA A 113 5.25 16.44 25.51
CA ALA A 113 5.00 15.88 24.18
C ALA A 113 6.20 15.06 23.67
N ILE A 114 7.41 15.53 23.95
CA ILE A 114 8.65 14.81 23.62
C ILE A 114 8.76 13.49 24.41
N GLU A 115 8.43 13.50 25.70
CA GLU A 115 8.46 12.26 26.51
C GLU A 115 7.32 11.31 26.13
N ASP A 116 6.13 11.82 25.77
CA ASP A 116 5.04 11.00 25.23
C ASP A 116 5.46 10.32 23.92
N ALA A 117 6.11 11.05 23.00
CA ALA A 117 6.62 10.49 21.75
C ALA A 117 7.66 9.38 21.98
N LYS A 118 8.61 9.59 22.91
CA LYS A 118 9.63 8.59 23.24
C LYS A 118 9.02 7.32 23.87
N LEU A 119 7.96 7.47 24.68
CA LEU A 119 7.25 6.33 25.24
C LEU A 119 6.53 5.54 24.12
N ILE A 120 5.84 6.21 23.21
CA ILE A 120 5.17 5.56 22.08
C ILE A 120 6.19 4.91 21.14
N GLU A 121 7.30 5.57 20.85
CA GLU A 121 8.41 5.01 20.07
C GLU A 121 8.93 3.71 20.69
N HIS A 122 9.13 3.71 22.02
CA HIS A 122 9.55 2.53 22.75
C HIS A 122 8.52 1.41 22.66
N ILE A 123 7.24 1.69 22.87
CA ILE A 123 6.18 0.69 22.82
C ILE A 123 6.07 0.07 21.42
N LEU A 124 6.15 0.86 20.34
CA LEU A 124 5.98 0.39 18.98
C LEU A 124 7.20 -0.34 18.41
N PHE A 125 8.43 0.09 18.77
CA PHE A 125 9.64 -0.42 18.11
C PHE A 125 10.49 -1.34 18.98
N HIS A 126 10.35 -1.28 20.30
CA HIS A 126 11.22 -2.03 21.21
C HIS A 126 10.49 -2.97 22.17
N ASP A 127 9.21 -2.72 22.46
CA ASP A 127 8.45 -3.47 23.47
C ASP A 127 7.40 -4.42 22.87
N LEU A 128 7.27 -4.49 21.54
CA LEU A 128 6.41 -5.47 20.89
C LEU A 128 6.98 -6.89 21.00
N ASP A 129 6.09 -7.89 20.94
CA ASP A 129 6.42 -9.34 20.91
C ASP A 129 7.18 -9.75 19.65
N ARG A 130 7.17 -8.90 18.63
CA ARG A 130 7.80 -9.13 17.31
C ARG A 130 8.34 -7.82 16.72
N PRO A 131 9.33 -7.89 15.80
CA PRO A 131 9.87 -6.70 15.15
C PRO A 131 8.80 -5.90 14.39
N TRP A 132 8.85 -4.57 14.48
CA TRP A 132 7.93 -3.67 13.76
C TRP A 132 7.82 -3.98 12.27
N LYS A 133 8.94 -4.28 11.61
CA LYS A 133 8.96 -4.68 10.18
C LYS A 133 8.06 -5.90 9.90
N LYS A 134 7.94 -6.84 10.84
CA LYS A 134 7.05 -7.99 10.71
C LYS A 134 5.59 -7.56 10.81
N VAL A 135 5.28 -6.65 11.73
CA VAL A 135 3.94 -6.07 11.86
C VAL A 135 3.55 -5.34 10.57
N VAL A 136 4.43 -4.48 10.02
CA VAL A 136 4.19 -3.79 8.74
C VAL A 136 3.98 -4.80 7.60
N SER A 137 4.73 -5.90 7.57
CA SER A 137 4.53 -6.97 6.56
C SER A 137 3.15 -7.62 6.65
N GLU A 138 2.60 -7.78 7.85
CA GLU A 138 1.25 -8.30 8.06
C GLU A 138 0.18 -7.25 7.75
N ILE A 139 0.41 -5.96 8.10
CA ILE A 139 -0.46 -4.86 7.69
C ILE A 139 -0.57 -4.79 6.16
N LEU A 140 0.55 -4.91 5.45
CA LEU A 140 0.60 -4.87 3.97
C LEU A 140 -0.20 -5.98 3.28
N THR A 141 -0.76 -6.93 4.02
CA THR A 141 -1.73 -7.87 3.45
C THR A 141 -3.05 -7.19 3.07
N PHE A 142 -3.31 -5.95 3.55
CA PHE A 142 -4.47 -5.17 3.11
C PHE A 142 -4.41 -4.84 1.60
N ILE A 143 -3.22 -4.79 1.01
CA ILE A 143 -3.04 -4.65 -0.44
C ILE A 143 -3.61 -5.87 -1.17
N ASP A 144 -3.40 -7.08 -0.62
CA ASP A 144 -3.85 -8.34 -1.21
C ASP A 144 -5.35 -8.55 -1.05
N PHE A 145 -5.88 -8.25 0.15
CA PHE A 145 -7.25 -8.60 0.52
C PHE A 145 -8.22 -7.43 0.57
N GLY A 146 -7.72 -6.19 0.51
CA GLY A 146 -8.48 -4.96 0.72
C GLY A 146 -8.43 -4.49 2.17
N HIS A 147 -8.22 -5.41 3.13
CA HIS A 147 -8.12 -5.08 4.56
C HIS A 147 -7.11 -5.96 5.27
N SER A 148 -6.65 -5.48 6.42
CA SER A 148 -5.89 -6.23 7.41
C SER A 148 -6.36 -5.84 8.81
N VAL A 149 -6.66 -6.81 9.64
CA VAL A 149 -7.23 -6.59 10.97
C VAL A 149 -6.31 -7.17 12.03
N PHE A 150 -6.08 -6.42 13.09
CA PHE A 150 -5.32 -6.85 14.26
C PHE A 150 -6.17 -6.77 15.50
N GLU A 151 -6.11 -7.78 16.33
CA GLU A 151 -6.57 -7.70 17.71
C GLU A 151 -5.41 -7.24 18.59
N ILE A 152 -5.65 -6.18 19.36
CA ILE A 152 -4.67 -5.56 20.24
C ILE A 152 -4.90 -6.04 21.66
N THR A 153 -3.88 -6.65 22.25
CA THR A 153 -3.88 -6.96 23.68
C THR A 153 -2.89 -6.04 24.39
N HIS A 154 -3.25 -5.62 25.60
CA HIS A 154 -2.42 -4.75 26.43
C HIS A 154 -1.65 -5.56 27.47
N LYS A 155 -0.47 -5.07 27.86
CA LYS A 155 0.31 -5.57 29.00
C LYS A 155 0.70 -4.42 29.91
N VAL A 156 0.89 -4.72 31.20
CA VAL A 156 1.44 -3.75 32.15
C VAL A 156 2.91 -4.06 32.33
N VAL A 157 3.76 -3.08 32.09
CA VAL A 157 5.21 -3.14 32.38
C VAL A 157 5.46 -2.39 33.67
N LEU A 158 6.07 -3.05 34.64
CA LEU A 158 6.38 -2.47 35.95
C LEU A 158 7.84 -2.03 36.00
N ASP A 159 8.10 -0.89 36.66
CA ASP A 159 9.43 -0.40 37.04
C ASP A 159 10.45 -0.33 35.89
N HIS A 160 10.01 0.07 34.67
CA HIS A 160 10.94 0.29 33.57
C HIS A 160 11.92 1.44 33.92
N PRO A 161 13.27 1.28 33.72
CA PRO A 161 14.28 2.22 34.19
C PRO A 161 14.09 3.67 33.73
N ARG A 162 13.54 3.88 32.53
CA ARG A 162 13.34 5.20 31.94
C ARG A 162 11.90 5.73 32.07
N PHE A 163 10.90 4.86 31.90
CA PHE A 163 9.50 5.28 31.77
C PHE A 163 8.67 5.00 33.03
N GLY A 164 9.22 4.30 34.04
CA GLY A 164 8.45 3.83 35.18
C GLY A 164 7.47 2.71 34.80
N SER A 165 6.34 2.64 35.47
CA SER A 165 5.29 1.68 35.12
C SER A 165 4.40 2.25 34.02
N TYR A 166 4.13 1.45 32.97
CA TYR A 166 3.28 1.85 31.85
C TYR A 166 2.48 0.69 31.26
N ASN A 167 1.40 1.04 30.54
CA ASN A 167 0.60 0.10 29.75
C ASN A 167 1.18 0.04 28.32
N GLY A 168 1.73 -1.10 27.95
CA GLY A 168 2.25 -1.38 26.61
C GLY A 168 1.31 -2.26 25.79
N ILE A 169 1.75 -2.61 24.60
CA ILE A 169 1.08 -3.59 23.74
C ILE A 169 1.63 -4.96 24.06
N GLY A 170 0.77 -5.87 24.51
CA GLY A 170 1.13 -7.27 24.74
C GLY A 170 1.31 -8.04 23.45
N MET A 171 0.35 -7.91 22.53
CA MET A 171 0.38 -8.53 21.20
C MET A 171 -0.46 -7.73 20.21
N MET A 172 0.03 -7.66 18.98
CA MET A 172 -0.75 -7.24 17.81
C MET A 172 -1.05 -8.51 16.99
N GLY A 173 -2.18 -9.15 17.30
CA GLY A 173 -2.55 -10.42 16.70
C GLY A 173 -3.24 -10.23 15.35
N TRP A 174 -2.55 -10.52 14.24
CA TRP A 174 -3.16 -10.47 12.91
C TRP A 174 -4.29 -11.47 12.76
N ARG A 175 -5.43 -11.02 12.27
CA ARG A 175 -6.61 -11.83 11.98
C ARG A 175 -6.68 -12.11 10.49
N SER A 176 -6.62 -13.41 10.12
CA SER A 176 -6.63 -13.80 8.71
C SER A 176 -7.94 -13.36 8.04
N PRO A 177 -7.89 -12.64 6.91
CA PRO A 177 -9.08 -12.25 6.16
C PRO A 177 -9.98 -13.43 5.76
N ARG A 178 -9.40 -14.62 5.67
CA ARG A 178 -10.13 -15.89 5.37
C ARG A 178 -11.03 -16.36 6.51
N THR A 179 -10.82 -15.83 7.71
CA THR A 179 -11.56 -16.23 8.91
C THR A 179 -12.54 -15.18 9.41
N ILE A 180 -12.59 -14.01 8.77
CA ILE A 180 -13.53 -12.94 9.13
C ILE A 180 -14.85 -13.19 8.40
N GLU A 181 -15.87 -13.56 9.17
CA GLU A 181 -17.19 -13.91 8.65
C GLU A 181 -18.10 -12.71 8.49
N ARG A 182 -18.04 -11.73 9.41
CA ARG A 182 -18.95 -10.59 9.37
C ARG A 182 -18.34 -9.33 9.94
N TRP A 183 -18.79 -8.21 9.40
CA TRP A 183 -18.51 -6.86 9.89
C TRP A 183 -19.78 -6.31 10.55
N ILE A 184 -19.73 -6.10 11.85
CA ILE A 184 -20.86 -5.58 12.61
C ILE A 184 -20.75 -4.05 12.63
N ILE A 185 -21.54 -3.41 11.76
CA ILE A 185 -21.52 -1.97 11.54
C ILE A 185 -22.72 -1.34 12.25
N ASN A 186 -22.48 -0.28 13.00
CA ASN A 186 -23.53 0.52 13.61
C ASN A 186 -24.29 1.29 12.51
N LYS A 187 -25.56 0.96 12.31
CA LYS A 187 -26.40 1.55 11.27
C LYS A 187 -26.64 3.05 11.41
N GLN A 188 -26.50 3.60 12.62
CA GLN A 188 -26.72 5.02 12.88
C GLN A 188 -25.48 5.88 12.63
N THR A 189 -24.29 5.33 12.90
CA THR A 189 -23.03 6.06 12.80
C THR A 189 -22.17 5.61 11.63
N GLY A 190 -22.49 4.49 10.98
CA GLY A 190 -21.65 3.88 9.95
C GLY A 190 -20.33 3.31 10.48
N LYS A 191 -20.06 3.38 11.78
CA LYS A 191 -18.82 2.91 12.39
C LYS A 191 -18.84 1.40 12.64
N LEU A 192 -17.66 0.79 12.57
CA LEU A 192 -17.46 -0.59 13.01
C LEU A 192 -17.79 -0.71 14.49
N SER A 193 -18.49 -1.76 14.88
CA SER A 193 -18.77 -2.09 16.28
C SER A 193 -18.02 -3.34 16.72
N ALA A 194 -17.87 -4.31 15.81
CA ALA A 194 -17.18 -5.57 16.04
C ALA A 194 -16.93 -6.30 14.72
N ILE A 195 -16.11 -7.33 14.75
CA ILE A 195 -16.03 -8.36 13.71
C ILE A 195 -16.47 -9.71 14.31
N GLU A 196 -17.02 -10.59 13.46
CA GLU A 196 -17.17 -12.00 13.78
C GLU A 196 -16.10 -12.80 13.04
N GLN A 197 -15.34 -13.57 13.79
CA GLN A 197 -14.29 -14.45 13.28
C GLN A 197 -14.63 -15.91 13.52
N MET A 198 -14.29 -16.81 12.60
CA MET A 198 -14.37 -18.27 12.78
C MET A 198 -13.58 -18.68 14.03
N ALA A 199 -14.22 -19.41 14.94
CA ALA A 199 -13.53 -19.93 16.12
C ALA A 199 -12.45 -20.93 15.70
N GLU A 200 -11.22 -20.74 16.17
CA GLU A 200 -10.05 -21.57 15.80
C GLU A 200 -9.82 -21.70 14.28
N GLY A 201 -10.35 -20.75 13.47
CA GLY A 201 -10.25 -20.79 12.00
C GLY A 201 -11.17 -21.81 11.33
N ASP A 202 -12.15 -22.34 12.04
CA ASP A 202 -13.09 -23.36 11.59
C ASP A 202 -14.54 -22.92 11.86
N LEU A 203 -15.34 -22.81 10.80
CA LEU A 203 -16.72 -22.37 10.91
C LEU A 203 -17.60 -23.36 11.69
N ASP A 204 -17.30 -24.67 11.62
CA ASP A 204 -18.03 -25.69 12.35
C ASP A 204 -17.90 -25.57 13.87
N LYS A 205 -16.86 -24.87 14.35
CA LYS A 205 -16.66 -24.50 15.76
C LYS A 205 -17.39 -23.24 16.19
N GLY A 206 -18.12 -22.61 15.26
CA GLY A 206 -18.84 -21.38 15.48
C GLY A 206 -17.99 -20.13 15.26
N THR A 207 -18.51 -18.98 15.71
CA THR A 207 -17.84 -17.69 15.56
C THR A 207 -17.58 -17.03 16.92
N VAL A 208 -16.52 -16.21 16.97
CA VAL A 208 -16.18 -15.36 18.11
C VAL A 208 -16.32 -13.91 17.67
N GLN A 209 -17.02 -13.13 18.48
CA GLN A 209 -17.17 -11.69 18.25
C GLN A 209 -16.05 -10.92 18.93
N ILE A 210 -15.32 -10.09 18.17
CA ILE A 210 -14.24 -9.24 18.69
C ILE A 210 -14.73 -7.78 18.58
N PRO A 211 -14.93 -7.08 19.71
CA PRO A 211 -15.36 -5.68 19.71
C PRO A 211 -14.32 -4.72 19.13
N ASP A 212 -14.76 -3.65 18.48
CA ASP A 212 -13.93 -2.62 17.83
C ASP A 212 -12.86 -2.02 18.75
N GLN A 213 -13.14 -1.84 20.02
CA GLN A 213 -12.18 -1.31 21.01
C GLN A 213 -10.89 -2.12 21.15
N PHE A 214 -10.90 -3.39 20.72
CA PHE A 214 -9.72 -4.28 20.70
C PHE A 214 -9.15 -4.44 19.32
N LEU A 215 -9.71 -3.78 18.31
CA LEU A 215 -9.31 -3.92 16.93
C LEU A 215 -8.50 -2.72 16.44
N LEU A 216 -7.54 -3.00 15.58
CA LEU A 216 -6.91 -2.02 14.72
C LEU A 216 -7.10 -2.50 13.29
N THR A 217 -7.88 -1.76 12.51
CA THR A 217 -8.29 -2.15 11.16
C THR A 217 -7.64 -1.24 10.13
N PHE A 218 -7.02 -1.85 9.13
CA PHE A 218 -6.46 -1.19 7.97
C PHE A 218 -7.30 -1.57 6.75
N SER A 219 -7.84 -0.59 6.05
CA SER A 219 -8.67 -0.80 4.86
C SER A 219 -8.13 0.03 3.71
N LEU A 220 -7.80 -0.62 2.59
CA LEU A 220 -7.28 0.04 1.40
C LEU A 220 -8.44 0.69 0.65
N GLN A 221 -8.32 1.99 0.34
CA GLN A 221 -9.34 2.74 -0.40
C GLN A 221 -10.74 2.57 0.21
N GLN A 222 -10.85 2.75 1.51
CA GLN A 222 -12.13 2.60 2.21
C GLN A 222 -13.15 3.63 1.70
N GLU A 223 -14.31 3.16 1.27
CA GLU A 223 -15.46 3.98 0.88
C GLU A 223 -16.58 3.85 1.92
N GLY A 224 -16.88 4.94 2.62
CA GLY A 224 -17.93 4.97 3.64
C GLY A 224 -17.73 3.91 4.73
N SER A 225 -18.71 3.05 4.91
CA SER A 225 -18.69 1.95 5.90
C SER A 225 -18.17 0.63 5.33
N ASN A 226 -17.49 0.65 4.19
CA ASN A 226 -16.89 -0.53 3.60
C ASN A 226 -15.51 -0.82 4.23
N TYR A 227 -15.50 -1.50 5.38
CA TYR A 227 -14.27 -1.90 6.07
C TYR A 227 -13.51 -3.03 5.35
N GLU A 228 -14.11 -3.68 4.35
CA GLU A 228 -13.41 -4.66 3.51
C GLU A 228 -12.43 -4.01 2.54
N GLY A 229 -12.61 -2.72 2.26
CA GLY A 229 -11.78 -1.98 1.31
C GLY A 229 -11.77 -2.57 -0.09
N ILE A 230 -10.91 -2.05 -0.95
CA ILE A 230 -10.76 -2.49 -2.34
C ILE A 230 -9.35 -3.07 -2.52
N SER A 231 -9.26 -4.39 -2.75
CA SER A 231 -8.00 -5.07 -3.01
C SER A 231 -7.38 -4.63 -4.34
N MET A 232 -6.05 -4.47 -4.40
CA MET A 232 -5.34 -4.29 -5.65
C MET A 232 -5.43 -5.50 -6.58
N LEU A 233 -5.80 -6.68 -6.06
CA LEU A 233 -6.03 -7.88 -6.85
C LEU A 233 -7.39 -7.87 -7.55
N ARG A 234 -8.34 -7.01 -7.13
CA ARG A 234 -9.69 -6.98 -7.70
C ARG A 234 -9.69 -6.75 -9.23
N PRO A 235 -9.01 -5.75 -9.79
CA PRO A 235 -8.93 -5.56 -11.23
C PRO A 235 -8.12 -6.66 -11.94
N CYS A 236 -7.25 -7.37 -11.24
CA CYS A 236 -6.44 -8.46 -11.80
C CYS A 236 -7.20 -9.77 -11.96
N TYR A 237 -8.35 -9.95 -11.30
CA TYR A 237 -9.10 -11.20 -11.31
C TYR A 237 -9.49 -11.67 -12.72
N GLY A 238 -10.02 -10.78 -13.56
CA GLY A 238 -10.40 -11.11 -14.91
C GLY A 238 -9.21 -11.48 -15.82
N PRO A 239 -8.13 -10.70 -15.87
CA PRO A 239 -6.89 -11.08 -16.55
C PRO A 239 -6.32 -12.42 -16.07
N TRP A 240 -6.24 -12.64 -14.77
CA TRP A 240 -5.73 -13.88 -14.18
C TRP A 240 -6.54 -15.10 -14.63
N MET A 241 -7.86 -15.06 -14.56
CA MET A 241 -8.72 -16.16 -15.02
C MET A 241 -8.52 -16.48 -16.50
N ARG A 242 -8.40 -15.45 -17.37
CA ARG A 242 -8.16 -15.66 -18.80
C ARG A 242 -6.79 -16.24 -19.06
N LYS A 243 -5.77 -15.75 -18.36
CA LYS A 243 -4.39 -16.26 -18.42
C LYS A 243 -4.34 -17.75 -18.07
N ASP A 244 -4.95 -18.15 -16.95
CA ASP A 244 -5.01 -19.55 -16.54
C ASP A 244 -5.67 -20.44 -17.61
N LEU A 245 -6.79 -19.96 -18.22
CA LEU A 245 -7.44 -20.65 -19.33
C LEU A 245 -6.50 -20.76 -20.53
N TYR A 246 -5.80 -19.68 -20.93
CA TYR A 246 -4.90 -19.71 -22.07
C TYR A 246 -3.71 -20.66 -21.84
N LEU A 247 -3.15 -20.70 -20.64
CA LEU A 247 -2.08 -21.63 -20.29
C LEU A 247 -2.53 -23.10 -20.43
N LYS A 248 -3.75 -23.43 -19.96
CA LYS A 248 -4.32 -24.77 -20.13
C LYS A 248 -4.58 -25.11 -21.59
N LEU A 249 -5.15 -24.18 -22.34
CA LEU A 249 -5.40 -24.39 -23.79
C LEU A 249 -4.09 -24.48 -24.58
N ASN A 250 -3.05 -23.73 -24.20
CA ASN A 250 -1.72 -23.81 -24.82
C ASN A 250 -1.10 -25.18 -24.59
N ALA A 251 -1.15 -25.69 -23.36
CA ALA A 251 -0.62 -27.02 -23.04
C ALA A 251 -1.32 -28.13 -23.86
N ILE A 252 -2.66 -28.12 -23.94
CA ILE A 252 -3.44 -29.03 -24.74
C ILE A 252 -3.12 -28.86 -26.26
N GLY A 253 -2.99 -27.61 -26.71
CA GLY A 253 -2.67 -27.30 -28.10
C GLY A 253 -1.30 -27.86 -28.50
N ILE A 254 -0.27 -27.63 -27.69
CA ILE A 254 1.09 -28.14 -27.92
C ILE A 254 1.08 -29.68 -27.97
N GLU A 255 0.40 -30.34 -27.02
CA GLU A 255 0.28 -31.80 -27.00
C GLU A 255 -0.32 -32.32 -28.29
N LYS A 256 -1.47 -31.77 -28.71
CA LYS A 256 -2.16 -32.18 -29.95
C LYS A 256 -1.37 -31.83 -31.21
N PHE A 257 -0.65 -30.71 -31.22
CA PHE A 257 0.18 -30.33 -32.35
C PHE A 257 1.41 -31.21 -32.48
N ALA A 258 2.06 -31.55 -31.37
CA ALA A 258 3.26 -32.38 -31.37
C ALA A 258 2.98 -33.81 -31.89
N VAL A 259 1.81 -34.36 -31.58
CA VAL A 259 1.42 -35.72 -32.00
C VAL A 259 0.67 -35.75 -33.31
N GLY A 260 -0.01 -34.63 -33.68
CA GLY A 260 -0.98 -34.59 -34.76
C GLY A 260 -2.29 -35.30 -34.37
N THR A 261 -3.35 -35.03 -35.10
CA THR A 261 -4.64 -35.75 -34.90
C THR A 261 -4.77 -36.81 -36.01
N PRO A 262 -4.65 -38.09 -35.66
CA PRO A 262 -4.76 -39.16 -36.66
C PRO A 262 -6.22 -39.26 -37.12
N ILE A 263 -6.42 -39.23 -38.44
CA ILE A 263 -7.72 -39.41 -39.06
C ILE A 263 -7.67 -40.66 -39.93
N ALA A 264 -8.47 -41.66 -39.62
CA ALA A 264 -8.62 -42.85 -40.44
C ALA A 264 -9.87 -42.78 -41.28
N LYS A 265 -9.76 -42.93 -42.59
CA LYS A 265 -10.88 -43.06 -43.51
C LYS A 265 -11.29 -44.52 -43.59
N VAL A 266 -12.54 -44.81 -43.23
CA VAL A 266 -13.10 -46.13 -43.25
C VAL A 266 -13.57 -46.49 -44.66
N PRO A 267 -13.10 -47.59 -45.27
CA PRO A 267 -13.64 -48.02 -46.57
C PRO A 267 -15.14 -48.33 -46.50
N ALA A 268 -15.86 -48.05 -47.56
CA ALA A 268 -17.30 -48.28 -47.60
C ALA A 268 -17.64 -49.79 -47.33
N GLY A 269 -18.61 -50.02 -46.44
CA GLY A 269 -19.05 -51.35 -46.05
C GLY A 269 -18.28 -52.01 -44.92
N LYS A 270 -17.25 -51.31 -44.36
CA LYS A 270 -16.47 -51.83 -43.19
C LYS A 270 -16.70 -51.04 -41.88
N GLU A 271 -17.76 -50.25 -41.81
CA GLU A 271 -18.05 -49.36 -40.67
C GLU A 271 -18.31 -50.10 -39.35
N ASN A 272 -18.73 -51.42 -39.43
CA ASN A 272 -19.00 -52.26 -38.25
C ASN A 272 -18.14 -53.52 -38.23
N SER A 273 -16.96 -53.48 -38.83
CA SER A 273 -16.07 -54.63 -38.86
C SER A 273 -15.17 -54.71 -37.66
N ASP A 274 -14.59 -55.94 -37.38
CA ASP A 274 -13.55 -56.10 -36.38
C ASP A 274 -12.30 -55.27 -36.70
N GLU A 275 -12.05 -54.97 -37.99
CA GLU A 275 -11.01 -54.10 -38.47
C GLU A 275 -11.18 -52.68 -37.94
N MET A 276 -12.43 -52.21 -37.89
CA MET A 276 -12.75 -50.87 -37.33
C MET A 276 -12.41 -50.82 -35.81
N THR A 277 -12.73 -51.87 -35.07
CA THR A 277 -12.43 -51.98 -33.65
C THR A 277 -10.91 -51.98 -33.40
N ASN A 278 -10.18 -52.78 -34.22
CA ASN A 278 -8.72 -52.79 -34.18
C ASN A 278 -8.13 -51.42 -34.53
N MET A 279 -8.67 -50.72 -35.54
CA MET A 279 -8.18 -49.36 -35.90
C MET A 279 -8.40 -48.37 -34.79
N LYS A 280 -9.57 -48.40 -34.08
CA LYS A 280 -9.77 -47.55 -32.88
C LYS A 280 -8.66 -47.76 -31.83
N THR A 281 -8.35 -49.01 -31.53
CA THR A 281 -7.30 -49.34 -30.58
C THR A 281 -5.92 -48.83 -31.05
N VAL A 282 -5.62 -48.91 -32.34
CA VAL A 282 -4.39 -48.38 -32.92
C VAL A 282 -4.33 -46.85 -32.78
N LEU A 283 -5.44 -46.16 -33.06
CA LEU A 283 -5.51 -44.71 -32.92
C LEU A 283 -5.39 -44.26 -31.45
N GLU A 284 -6.05 -44.98 -30.54
CA GLU A 284 -5.95 -44.73 -29.09
C GLU A 284 -4.51 -44.85 -28.58
N LYS A 285 -3.80 -45.89 -28.98
CA LYS A 285 -2.38 -46.09 -28.61
C LYS A 285 -1.48 -45.03 -29.20
N TYR A 286 -1.78 -44.50 -30.37
CA TYR A 286 -1.03 -43.41 -30.97
C TYR A 286 -1.19 -42.10 -30.15
N VAL A 287 -2.41 -41.82 -29.74
CA VAL A 287 -2.71 -40.60 -28.92
C VAL A 287 -2.04 -40.69 -27.54
N THR A 288 -1.92 -41.93 -26.96
CA THR A 288 -1.29 -42.12 -25.64
C THR A 288 0.25 -42.25 -25.70
N HIS A 289 0.87 -42.08 -26.87
CA HIS A 289 2.33 -42.16 -27.08
C HIS A 289 2.93 -43.53 -26.82
N GLU A 290 2.11 -44.60 -26.78
CA GLU A 290 2.59 -45.96 -26.52
C GLU A 290 3.24 -46.62 -27.73
N SER A 291 3.07 -46.08 -28.94
CA SER A 291 3.58 -46.64 -30.19
C SER A 291 4.28 -45.62 -31.07
N GLY A 292 5.54 -45.87 -31.42
CA GLY A 292 6.34 -45.04 -32.31
C GLY A 292 6.06 -45.29 -33.81
N TYR A 293 5.18 -46.23 -34.17
CA TYR A 293 4.78 -46.54 -35.54
C TYR A 293 3.35 -47.07 -35.59
N LEU A 294 2.71 -46.94 -36.75
CA LEU A 294 1.35 -47.41 -36.97
C LEU A 294 1.38 -48.43 -38.14
N ILE A 295 0.67 -49.53 -37.99
CA ILE A 295 0.42 -50.52 -39.02
C ILE A 295 -1.10 -50.62 -39.19
N TYR A 296 -1.55 -50.45 -40.42
CA TYR A 296 -2.98 -50.53 -40.76
C TYR A 296 -3.27 -51.38 -41.98
N PRO A 297 -4.49 -51.95 -42.11
CA PRO A 297 -4.85 -52.86 -43.22
C PRO A 297 -4.83 -52.16 -44.58
N SER A 298 -4.56 -52.95 -45.62
CA SER A 298 -4.58 -52.45 -47.02
C SER A 298 -5.96 -51.89 -47.35
N GLY A 299 -6.01 -50.75 -48.05
CA GLY A 299 -7.22 -50.08 -48.43
C GLY A 299 -7.78 -49.06 -47.45
N TRP A 300 -7.13 -48.90 -46.29
CA TRP A 300 -7.39 -47.81 -45.36
C TRP A 300 -6.47 -46.65 -45.67
N GLU A 301 -6.96 -45.42 -45.50
CA GLU A 301 -6.11 -44.23 -45.56
C GLU A 301 -6.00 -43.65 -44.15
N LEU A 302 -4.78 -43.39 -43.70
CA LEU A 302 -4.49 -42.67 -42.48
C LEU A 302 -3.85 -41.35 -42.84
N ASP A 303 -4.47 -40.29 -42.38
CA ASP A 303 -3.98 -38.92 -42.55
C ASP A 303 -3.68 -38.33 -41.15
N LEU A 304 -2.56 -37.60 -41.03
CA LEU A 304 -2.25 -36.84 -39.84
C LEU A 304 -2.67 -35.39 -40.12
N ASN A 305 -3.86 -35.03 -39.65
CA ASN A 305 -4.28 -33.64 -39.75
C ASN A 305 -3.44 -32.78 -38.79
N ASN A 306 -2.45 -32.12 -39.34
CA ASN A 306 -1.72 -31.09 -38.66
C ASN A 306 -2.58 -29.83 -38.65
N ASN A 307 -3.44 -29.70 -37.63
CA ASN A 307 -4.10 -28.44 -37.37
C ASN A 307 -3.03 -27.35 -37.26
N SER A 308 -3.26 -26.21 -37.93
CA SER A 308 -2.36 -25.05 -37.88
C SER A 308 -2.50 -24.34 -36.49
N TYR A 309 -2.13 -25.03 -35.41
CA TYR A 309 -2.04 -24.43 -34.10
C TYR A 309 -0.73 -23.62 -34.04
N ASP A 310 -0.85 -22.34 -33.67
CA ASP A 310 0.28 -21.43 -33.52
C ASP A 310 0.43 -21.07 -32.03
N PRO A 311 1.35 -21.68 -31.31
CA PRO A 311 1.61 -21.38 -29.90
C PRO A 311 1.93 -19.91 -29.66
N SER A 312 2.59 -19.24 -30.61
CA SER A 312 3.05 -17.86 -30.42
C SER A 312 1.89 -16.88 -30.24
N LYS A 313 0.75 -17.09 -30.91
CA LYS A 313 -0.45 -16.27 -30.73
C LYS A 313 -1.10 -16.43 -29.37
N VAL A 314 -0.97 -17.61 -28.78
CA VAL A 314 -1.47 -17.86 -27.41
C VAL A 314 -0.53 -17.19 -26.41
N GLU A 315 0.78 -17.27 -26.62
CA GLU A 315 1.77 -16.57 -25.79
C GLU A 315 1.58 -15.06 -25.84
N GLU A 316 1.37 -14.45 -27.02
CA GLU A 316 1.03 -13.04 -27.15
C GLU A 316 -0.26 -12.67 -26.35
N SER A 317 -1.21 -13.59 -26.27
CA SER A 317 -2.44 -13.40 -25.49
C SER A 317 -2.16 -13.47 -23.99
N ILE A 318 -1.28 -14.36 -23.54
CA ILE A 318 -0.83 -14.47 -22.15
C ILE A 318 -0.07 -13.19 -21.76
N ASP A 319 0.88 -12.75 -22.59
CA ASP A 319 1.63 -11.50 -22.38
C ASP A 319 0.70 -10.29 -22.26
N ARG A 320 -0.35 -10.24 -23.08
CA ARG A 320 -1.35 -9.17 -22.99
C ARG A 320 -2.09 -9.17 -21.66
N GLU A 321 -2.44 -10.31 -21.09
CA GLU A 321 -3.06 -10.37 -19.78
C GLU A 321 -2.05 -10.02 -18.67
N ASP A 322 -0.78 -10.41 -18.79
CA ASP A 322 0.28 -10.01 -17.86
C ASP A 322 0.50 -8.49 -17.85
N ARG A 323 0.50 -7.83 -19.03
CA ARG A 323 0.52 -6.36 -19.11
C ARG A 323 -0.72 -5.71 -18.47
N ARG A 324 -1.90 -6.32 -18.57
CA ARG A 324 -3.11 -5.84 -17.89
C ARG A 324 -2.99 -5.94 -16.38
N ILE A 325 -2.40 -7.02 -15.87
CA ILE A 325 -2.10 -7.19 -14.45
C ILE A 325 -1.10 -6.10 -14.00
N ALA A 326 0.00 -5.90 -14.72
CA ALA A 326 0.98 -4.87 -14.40
C ALA A 326 0.37 -3.46 -14.37
N LYS A 327 -0.54 -3.16 -15.33
CA LYS A 327 -1.27 -1.88 -15.37
C LYS A 327 -2.13 -1.64 -14.13
N ALA A 328 -2.76 -2.68 -13.59
CA ALA A 328 -3.59 -2.58 -12.40
C ALA A 328 -2.78 -2.17 -11.15
N PHE A 329 -1.50 -2.53 -11.10
CA PHE A 329 -0.58 -2.13 -10.03
C PHE A 329 0.20 -0.84 -10.33
N LEU A 330 -0.09 -0.13 -11.41
CA LEU A 330 0.73 0.99 -11.90
C LEU A 330 2.19 0.60 -12.16
N ALA A 331 2.47 -0.69 -12.28
CA ALA A 331 3.81 -1.26 -12.43
C ALA A 331 4.28 -1.33 -13.91
N ASN A 332 3.70 -0.53 -14.80
CA ASN A 332 4.07 -0.49 -16.21
C ASN A 332 5.53 -0.11 -16.44
N PHE A 333 6.15 0.61 -15.48
CA PHE A 333 7.56 1.00 -15.58
C PHE A 333 8.49 -0.23 -15.63
N LEU A 334 8.09 -1.36 -15.01
CA LEU A 334 8.84 -2.62 -15.06
C LEU A 334 8.89 -3.20 -16.47
N GLU A 335 7.85 -2.99 -17.28
CA GLU A 335 7.80 -3.44 -18.69
C GLU A 335 8.59 -2.51 -19.62
N LEU A 336 8.58 -1.21 -19.38
CA LEU A 336 9.25 -0.22 -20.20
C LEU A 336 10.78 -0.31 -20.14
N GLY A 337 11.33 -0.75 -19.00
CA GLY A 337 12.76 -0.99 -18.82
C GLY A 337 13.31 -2.19 -19.60
N MET A 338 12.46 -3.11 -20.05
CA MET A 338 12.83 -4.32 -20.77
C MET A 338 12.82 -4.14 -22.31
N GLY A 339 12.25 -3.06 -22.84
CA GLY A 339 12.09 -2.79 -24.28
C GLY A 339 12.86 -1.56 -24.77
N ALA A 340 14.17 -1.49 -24.54
CA ALA A 340 15.00 -0.31 -24.74
C ALA A 340 15.04 0.25 -26.18
N SER A 341 14.40 1.40 -26.38
CA SER A 341 14.83 2.41 -27.35
C SER A 341 14.86 3.77 -26.65
N GLY A 342 15.85 4.59 -26.89
CA GLY A 342 16.31 5.75 -26.11
C GLY A 342 15.30 6.86 -25.73
N GLY A 343 14.00 6.74 -26.09
CA GLY A 343 12.92 7.62 -25.61
C GLY A 343 12.16 7.05 -24.41
N ALA A 344 12.37 5.79 -24.07
CA ALA A 344 11.67 5.11 -22.97
C ALA A 344 12.21 5.50 -21.59
N TYR A 345 13.40 6.05 -21.49
CA TYR A 345 14.05 6.33 -20.20
C TYR A 345 13.38 7.47 -19.43
N ALA A 346 13.07 8.60 -20.09
CA ALA A 346 12.39 9.73 -19.45
C ALA A 346 10.97 9.34 -19.02
N LEU A 347 10.23 8.64 -19.88
CA LEU A 347 8.88 8.15 -19.57
C LEU A 347 8.90 7.11 -18.44
N SER A 348 9.94 6.27 -18.36
CA SER A 348 10.12 5.31 -17.27
C SER A 348 10.37 6.01 -15.92
N ASN A 349 11.13 7.10 -15.90
CA ASN A 349 11.37 7.88 -14.68
C ASN A 349 10.10 8.58 -14.19
N ASP A 350 9.35 9.23 -15.09
CA ASP A 350 8.08 9.89 -14.73
C ASP A 350 7.05 8.89 -14.17
N LEU A 351 6.96 7.69 -14.75
CA LEU A 351 6.09 6.62 -14.25
C LEU A 351 6.58 6.06 -12.90
N SER A 352 7.90 6.01 -12.70
CA SER A 352 8.47 5.60 -11.40
C SER A 352 8.16 6.62 -10.32
N ASP A 353 8.30 7.92 -10.59
CA ASP A 353 7.96 8.98 -9.63
C ASP A 353 6.46 8.95 -9.28
N PHE A 354 5.59 8.72 -10.26
CA PHE A 354 4.15 8.58 -10.04
C PHE A 354 3.82 7.34 -9.17
N MET A 355 4.49 6.21 -9.42
CA MET A 355 4.33 5.03 -8.60
C MET A 355 4.80 5.27 -7.17
N LEU A 356 5.96 5.90 -6.98
CA LEU A 356 6.51 6.20 -5.66
C LEU A 356 5.57 7.08 -4.85
N ALA A 357 4.97 8.11 -5.46
CA ALA A 357 3.93 8.93 -4.83
C ALA A 357 2.70 8.10 -4.41
N GLY A 358 2.29 7.13 -5.24
CA GLY A 358 1.23 6.18 -4.88
C GLY A 358 1.61 5.29 -3.69
N LEU A 359 2.88 4.87 -3.59
CA LEU A 359 3.36 4.08 -2.46
C LEU A 359 3.45 4.89 -1.16
N GLU A 360 3.79 6.18 -1.23
CA GLU A 360 3.72 7.09 -0.08
C GLU A 360 2.29 7.19 0.44
N HIS A 361 1.31 7.34 -0.44
CA HIS A 361 -0.11 7.33 -0.04
C HIS A 361 -0.51 6.01 0.67
N VAL A 362 -0.06 4.86 0.17
CA VAL A 362 -0.31 3.57 0.83
C VAL A 362 0.35 3.52 2.22
N ALA A 363 1.53 4.10 2.38
CA ALA A 363 2.18 4.19 3.69
C ALA A 363 1.46 5.16 4.65
N ASP A 364 0.87 6.24 4.13
CA ASP A 364 -0.02 7.12 4.90
C ASP A 364 -1.28 6.39 5.37
N GLU A 365 -1.87 5.52 4.54
CA GLU A 365 -3.00 4.67 4.94
C GLU A 365 -2.61 3.68 6.06
N ILE A 366 -1.35 3.24 6.13
CA ILE A 366 -0.83 2.46 7.27
C ILE A 366 -0.70 3.34 8.52
N ALA A 367 -0.15 4.53 8.39
CA ALA A 367 0.05 5.44 9.52
C ALA A 367 -1.28 5.94 10.12
N SER A 368 -2.31 6.11 9.30
CA SER A 368 -3.58 6.76 9.67
C SER A 368 -4.30 6.06 10.83
N PRO A 369 -4.64 4.76 10.81
CA PRO A 369 -5.31 4.09 11.93
C PRO A 369 -4.45 4.08 13.20
N ILE A 370 -3.13 3.98 13.06
CA ILE A 370 -2.19 4.03 14.19
C ILE A 370 -2.24 5.40 14.86
N ASN A 371 -2.26 6.47 14.07
CA ASN A 371 -2.31 7.85 14.55
C ASN A 371 -3.67 8.25 15.09
N MET A 372 -4.76 7.72 14.54
CA MET A 372 -6.11 8.10 14.96
C MET A 372 -6.64 7.30 16.14
N ASP A 373 -6.27 6.01 16.24
CA ASP A 373 -6.85 5.10 17.21
C ASP A 373 -5.83 4.57 18.23
N LEU A 374 -4.72 3.98 17.77
CA LEU A 374 -3.78 3.27 18.64
C LEU A 374 -2.96 4.22 19.52
N ILE A 375 -2.30 5.23 18.93
CA ILE A 375 -1.44 6.17 19.68
C ILE A 375 -2.26 6.98 20.68
N PRO A 376 -3.41 7.60 20.32
CA PRO A 376 -4.24 8.30 21.30
C PRO A 376 -4.74 7.41 22.43
N SER A 377 -5.08 6.16 22.15
CA SER A 377 -5.49 5.19 23.17
C SER A 377 -4.36 4.90 24.15
N LEU A 378 -3.16 4.61 23.65
CA LEU A 378 -1.97 4.35 24.50
C LEU A 378 -1.58 5.57 25.35
N VAL A 379 -1.59 6.78 24.77
CA VAL A 379 -1.28 8.00 25.52
C VAL A 379 -2.33 8.25 26.61
N LYS A 380 -3.61 8.11 26.30
CA LYS A 380 -4.69 8.26 27.29
C LYS A 380 -4.57 7.27 28.44
N LEU A 381 -4.23 6.02 28.17
CA LEU A 381 -4.04 4.98 29.18
C LEU A 381 -2.84 5.26 30.09
N ASN A 382 -1.78 5.92 29.60
CA ASN A 382 -0.55 6.12 30.33
C ASN A 382 -0.40 7.51 30.96
N ARG A 383 -0.90 8.54 30.28
CA ARG A 383 -0.62 9.96 30.62
C ARG A 383 -1.90 10.82 30.71
N GLY A 384 -3.06 10.23 30.38
CA GLY A 384 -4.31 10.96 30.28
C GLY A 384 -4.50 11.64 28.89
N PRO A 385 -5.62 12.38 28.73
CA PRO A 385 -5.91 13.07 27.47
C PRO A 385 -4.91 14.20 27.19
N ARG A 386 -4.62 14.41 25.90
CA ARG A 386 -3.74 15.48 25.39
C ARG A 386 -4.49 16.26 24.30
N ASP A 387 -4.11 17.53 24.08
CA ASP A 387 -4.62 18.32 22.96
C ASP A 387 -3.98 17.87 21.64
N PHE A 388 -2.69 17.49 21.67
CA PHE A 388 -1.96 16.97 20.54
C PHE A 388 -1.27 15.65 20.92
N TYR A 389 -1.51 14.62 20.13
CA TYR A 389 -0.90 13.30 20.30
C TYR A 389 0.34 13.14 19.44
N PRO A 390 1.32 12.30 19.85
CA PRO A 390 2.43 11.90 18.98
C PRO A 390 1.93 11.34 17.65
N VAL A 391 2.72 11.50 16.58
CA VAL A 391 2.36 11.10 15.23
C VAL A 391 3.44 10.18 14.65
N LEU A 392 3.04 8.99 14.22
CA LEU A 392 3.87 8.09 13.44
C LEU A 392 3.98 8.62 12.02
N LYS A 393 5.21 8.79 11.53
CA LYS A 393 5.53 9.20 10.16
C LYS A 393 6.45 8.18 9.51
N HIS A 394 6.40 8.12 8.19
CA HIS A 394 7.32 7.33 7.37
C HIS A 394 8.21 8.23 6.52
N SER A 395 9.34 7.68 6.08
CA SER A 395 10.28 8.34 5.16
C SER A 395 11.07 7.28 4.38
N GLY A 396 11.68 7.70 3.28
CA GLY A 396 12.58 6.84 2.51
C GLY A 396 11.93 5.99 1.42
N ILE A 397 10.65 6.22 1.08
CA ILE A 397 9.97 5.52 -0.02
C ILE A 397 10.32 6.17 -1.37
N SER A 398 10.21 7.49 -1.46
CA SER A 398 10.49 8.29 -2.66
C SER A 398 11.82 9.02 -2.61
N ASP A 399 12.69 8.65 -1.66
CA ASP A 399 13.99 9.29 -1.55
C ASP A 399 14.77 9.10 -2.86
N LYS A 400 14.91 10.22 -3.60
CA LYS A 400 15.78 10.26 -4.78
C LYS A 400 17.15 9.73 -4.39
N ALA A 401 17.74 8.93 -5.29
CA ALA A 401 19.03 8.31 -5.02
C ALA A 401 20.00 9.34 -4.43
N GLY A 402 20.78 8.95 -3.44
CA GLY A 402 21.69 9.87 -2.73
C GLY A 402 22.57 10.73 -3.64
N SER A 403 22.84 10.27 -4.88
CA SER A 403 23.55 11.03 -5.93
C SER A 403 22.74 12.22 -6.45
N GLU A 404 21.42 12.12 -6.61
CA GLU A 404 20.56 13.23 -7.06
C GLU A 404 20.40 14.27 -5.97
N LEU A 405 20.21 13.82 -4.72
CA LEU A 405 20.18 14.70 -3.56
C LEU A 405 21.51 15.46 -3.40
N ALA A 406 22.65 14.77 -3.53
CA ALA A 406 23.98 15.38 -3.48
C ALA A 406 24.18 16.41 -4.62
N THR A 407 23.67 16.12 -5.81
CA THR A 407 23.73 17.03 -6.96
C THR A 407 22.85 18.25 -6.74
N MET A 408 21.63 18.07 -6.23
CA MET A 408 20.69 19.14 -5.90
C MET A 408 21.27 20.05 -4.80
N LEU A 409 21.78 19.48 -3.71
CA LEU A 409 22.41 20.22 -2.61
C LEU A 409 23.64 20.99 -3.08
N LYS A 410 24.46 20.39 -3.95
CA LYS A 410 25.61 21.08 -4.58
C LYS A 410 25.15 22.26 -5.42
N THR A 411 24.12 22.08 -6.25
CA THR A 411 23.56 23.13 -7.12
C THR A 411 22.97 24.29 -6.30
N LEU A 412 22.24 23.98 -5.23
CA LEU A 412 21.68 24.99 -4.31
C LEU A 412 22.77 25.70 -3.49
N GLY A 413 23.80 24.99 -3.08
CA GLY A 413 24.99 25.57 -2.40
C GLY A 413 25.79 26.47 -3.34
N ASP A 414 26.10 26.00 -4.55
CA ASP A 414 26.84 26.77 -5.58
C ASP A 414 26.06 28.04 -6.01
N GLY A 415 24.72 27.94 -6.08
CA GLY A 415 23.82 29.07 -6.34
C GLY A 415 23.63 30.04 -5.17
N LYS A 416 24.17 29.75 -3.99
CA LYS A 416 23.98 30.52 -2.74
C LYS A 416 22.49 30.64 -2.32
N TRP A 417 21.65 29.70 -2.74
CA TRP A 417 20.25 29.63 -2.34
C TRP A 417 20.07 28.96 -0.97
N LEU A 418 21.04 28.13 -0.58
CA LEU A 418 21.05 27.42 0.70
C LEU A 418 22.38 27.70 1.39
N THR A 419 22.32 28.22 2.62
CA THR A 419 23.50 28.31 3.52
C THR A 419 23.41 27.13 4.47
N PRO A 420 24.33 26.13 4.43
CA PRO A 420 24.27 24.97 5.27
C PRO A 420 24.38 25.32 6.75
N GLU A 421 23.45 24.86 7.56
CA GLU A 421 23.47 24.94 9.03
C GLU A 421 23.91 23.59 9.64
N ASP A 422 24.32 23.59 10.92
CA ASP A 422 24.72 22.34 11.60
C ASP A 422 23.58 21.33 11.71
N GLY A 423 22.33 21.81 11.81
CA GLY A 423 21.13 20.95 11.78
C GLY A 423 20.92 20.23 10.46
N ASP A 424 21.30 20.86 9.33
CA ASP A 424 21.19 20.24 8.00
C ASP A 424 22.18 19.08 7.85
N GLU A 425 23.38 19.22 8.40
CA GLU A 425 24.38 18.15 8.38
C GLU A 425 23.90 16.93 9.17
N ASP A 426 23.35 17.14 10.37
CA ASP A 426 22.82 16.05 11.20
C ASP A 426 21.64 15.35 10.51
N HIS A 427 20.75 16.10 9.86
CA HIS A 427 19.65 15.54 9.09
C HIS A 427 20.15 14.72 7.91
N LEU A 428 21.12 15.23 7.15
CA LEU A 428 21.72 14.52 6.03
C LEU A 428 22.46 13.24 6.47
N ARG A 429 23.23 13.29 7.57
CA ARG A 429 23.92 12.13 8.14
C ARG A 429 22.93 11.03 8.50
N LYS A 430 21.83 11.40 9.18
CA LYS A 430 20.76 10.47 9.54
C LYS A 430 20.13 9.83 8.30
N ARG A 431 19.88 10.63 7.26
CA ARG A 431 19.23 10.19 6.02
C ARG A 431 20.08 9.22 5.18
N ILE A 432 21.41 9.41 5.15
CA ILE A 432 22.35 8.54 4.41
C ILE A 432 22.97 7.44 5.28
N GLY A 433 22.48 7.29 6.54
CA GLY A 433 22.93 6.23 7.46
C GLY A 433 24.34 6.43 8.03
N LEU A 434 24.86 7.65 8.02
CA LEU A 434 26.14 7.95 8.66
C LEU A 434 25.96 8.13 10.19
N PRO A 435 26.95 7.75 11.00
CA PRO A 435 26.90 7.96 12.45
C PRO A 435 26.78 9.44 12.79
N ALA A 436 26.10 9.74 13.91
CA ALA A 436 26.01 11.10 14.44
C ALA A 436 27.41 11.70 14.65
N ARG A 437 27.50 13.01 14.45
CA ARG A 437 28.80 13.72 14.61
C ARG A 437 29.32 13.59 16.04
N THR A 438 30.47 12.99 16.23
CA THR A 438 31.18 12.93 17.50
C THR A 438 32.16 14.07 17.55
N GLY A 439 31.79 15.19 18.18
CA GLY A 439 32.66 16.33 18.45
C GLY A 439 32.37 17.59 17.62
N GLN A 440 32.50 18.74 18.25
CA GLN A 440 32.54 20.06 17.63
C GLN A 440 33.88 20.22 16.87
N GLY A 441 33.97 19.64 15.68
CA GLY A 441 35.01 20.02 14.74
C GLY A 441 34.63 21.38 14.17
N GLU A 442 35.39 22.42 14.45
CA GLU A 442 35.29 23.69 13.73
C GLU A 442 35.38 23.37 12.23
N ARG A 443 34.37 23.84 11.47
CA ARG A 443 34.50 23.89 10.01
C ARG A 443 35.69 24.78 9.74
N GLU A 444 36.80 24.23 9.20
CA GLU A 444 37.79 25.06 8.53
C GLU A 444 37.02 25.89 7.51
N THR A 445 36.86 27.16 7.80
CA THR A 445 36.38 28.14 6.82
C THR A 445 37.30 27.99 5.64
N SER A 446 36.85 27.36 4.59
CA SER A 446 37.61 27.27 3.33
C SER A 446 38.04 28.69 3.01
N GLN A 447 39.34 28.92 3.15
CA GLN A 447 39.97 30.17 2.73
C GLN A 447 39.42 30.42 1.33
N GLN A 448 38.80 31.56 1.14
CA GLN A 448 38.43 32.03 -0.19
C GLN A 448 39.66 31.84 -1.08
N PRO A 449 39.58 31.24 -2.23
CA PRO A 449 40.68 31.23 -3.17
C PRO A 449 41.05 32.69 -3.36
N THR A 450 42.23 33.07 -2.90
CA THR A 450 42.84 34.39 -3.13
C THR A 450 42.91 34.51 -4.66
N PHE A 451 41.92 35.18 -5.25
CA PHE A 451 42.01 35.56 -6.64
C PHE A 451 43.31 36.33 -6.76
N GLY A 452 44.23 35.82 -7.54
CA GLY A 452 45.46 36.51 -7.88
C GLY A 452 45.15 37.95 -8.32
N PRO A 453 46.10 38.86 -8.21
CA PRO A 453 45.89 40.31 -8.35
C PRO A 453 45.02 40.62 -9.58
N SER A 454 44.05 41.47 -9.39
CA SER A 454 43.09 41.89 -10.43
C SER A 454 43.82 42.38 -11.68
N LEU A 455 43.19 42.32 -12.84
CA LEU A 455 43.78 42.76 -14.09
C LEU A 455 44.38 44.17 -13.99
N SER A 456 43.79 45.06 -13.19
CA SER A 456 44.27 46.41 -12.89
C SER A 456 45.54 46.42 -12.05
N GLU A 457 45.69 45.49 -11.13
CA GLU A 457 46.91 45.36 -10.31
C GLU A 457 48.04 44.69 -11.12
N ARG A 458 47.72 43.73 -12.00
CA ARG A 458 48.69 43.16 -12.94
C ARG A 458 49.19 44.20 -13.93
N MET A 459 48.34 45.10 -14.41
CA MET A 459 48.74 46.21 -15.24
C MET A 459 49.63 47.20 -14.52
N LYS A 460 49.31 47.56 -13.27
CA LYS A 460 50.16 48.43 -12.45
C LYS A 460 51.53 47.80 -12.12
N LEU A 461 51.57 46.51 -11.85
CA LEU A 461 52.82 45.75 -11.64
C LEU A 461 53.66 45.68 -12.92
N ALA A 462 53.01 45.50 -14.07
CA ALA A 462 53.71 45.50 -15.38
C ALA A 462 54.25 46.85 -15.76
N GLU A 463 53.52 47.92 -15.44
CA GLU A 463 53.98 49.32 -15.67
C GLU A 463 55.11 49.73 -14.71
N ALA A 464 55.01 49.33 -13.46
CA ALA A 464 56.12 49.53 -12.50
C ALA A 464 57.39 48.72 -12.85
N ALA A 465 57.26 47.54 -13.48
CA ALA A 465 58.39 46.79 -13.98
C ALA A 465 59.05 47.44 -15.22
N ARG A 466 58.22 48.02 -16.12
CA ARG A 466 58.72 48.78 -17.30
C ARG A 466 59.48 50.06 -16.88
N LEU A 467 59.01 50.78 -15.86
CA LEU A 467 59.69 51.96 -15.34
C LEU A 467 61.01 51.65 -14.61
N ARG A 468 61.23 50.48 -14.09
CA ARG A 468 62.48 50.03 -13.50
C ARG A 468 63.49 49.51 -14.53
N GLY A 469 63.04 49.03 -15.69
CA GLY A 469 63.92 48.55 -16.76
C GLY A 469 64.49 49.65 -17.67
N SER A 470 64.04 50.94 -17.52
CA SER A 470 64.50 52.07 -18.31
C SER A 470 65.53 52.98 -17.61
N ARG A 471 66.05 52.56 -16.44
CA ARG A 471 67.09 53.25 -15.66
C ARG A 471 68.29 52.31 -15.37
N GLY A 472 68.68 51.56 -16.34
CA GLY A 472 69.90 50.78 -16.31
C GLY A 472 70.70 50.95 -17.59
#